data_af8ce351f725f81eee35486b8e4a8a7a
#
_entry.id   af8ce351f725f81eee35486b8e4a8a7a
#
_cell.length_a   1.000
_cell.length_b   1.000
_cell.length_c   1.000
_cell.angle_alpha   90.00
_cell.angle_beta   90.00
_cell.angle_gamma   90.00
#
_symmetry.space_group_name_H-M   'P 1'
#
loop_
_entity.id
_entity.type
_entity.pdbx_description
1 polymer ?
#
loop_
_entity_poly.entity_id
_entity_poly.type
_entity_poly.pdbx_seq_one_letter_code
_entity_poly.pdbx_strand_id
1 'polypeptide(L)'
;MDPIIFIIIIVLLAWIYDFWNGANDCANSIATVVSTRAMSFRKAILMTGFFNFFGAFVSTEVAKTIGKGIVDPAAITTGIIISGLLGAIIWTVVSTQFGLPISVTHALIGGLIGAGVASGGFGVLNTSGLIKIIQGIFGSPLISFFAAGLFFIFLVWVLKLFFHKVPAFKLNNFFRRGQILTSLAVSFTHGMNDTQNAMGIITIALVSGGYLADFNVPFWVIAGSGIFMALGTVWGGHRVIKTVGQKIYDLKPIHGFATEFSSAVLIFLQSLGGIPLSTTQVVTAGVMGVGSTERKAQVQWKKVNEIFLTWILTIPGSAAIGAVLFLVLKNFIN
;
A
#
# COMPACT_ATOMS: atom_id res chain seq x y z
N MET A 1 26.10 21.65 6.48
CA MET A 1 26.42 20.24 6.08
C MET A 1 26.46 20.17 4.55
N ASP A 2 27.29 19.32 3.98
CA ASP A 2 27.31 19.12 2.52
C ASP A 2 25.92 18.67 2.02
N PRO A 3 25.33 19.29 0.99
CA PRO A 3 24.03 18.93 0.44
C PRO A 3 23.87 17.44 0.10
N ILE A 4 24.96 16.78 -0.29
CA ILE A 4 24.95 15.35 -0.62
C ILE A 4 24.62 14.47 0.60
N ILE A 5 25.02 14.89 1.80
CA ILE A 5 24.73 14.14 3.03
C ILE A 5 23.22 14.04 3.26
N PHE A 6 22.50 15.14 3.02
CA PHE A 6 21.03 15.14 3.17
C PHE A 6 20.35 14.25 2.14
N ILE A 7 20.86 14.22 0.89
CA ILE A 7 20.35 13.28 -0.13
C ILE A 7 20.55 11.83 0.31
N ILE A 8 21.73 11.49 0.83
CA ILE A 8 21.99 10.14 1.36
C ILE A 8 21.02 9.80 2.51
N ILE A 9 20.78 10.73 3.42
CA ILE A 9 19.82 10.55 4.51
C ILE A 9 18.40 10.29 3.97
N ILE A 10 17.97 11.07 2.98
CA ILE A 10 16.65 10.89 2.35
C ILE A 10 16.54 9.52 1.69
N VAL A 11 17.56 9.08 0.94
CA VAL A 11 17.57 7.76 0.30
C VAL A 11 17.44 6.64 1.34
N LEU A 12 18.23 6.71 2.41
CA LEU A 12 18.18 5.71 3.48
C LEU A 12 16.83 5.70 4.20
N LEU A 13 16.26 6.87 4.51
CA LEU A 13 14.94 6.98 5.13
C LEU A 13 13.83 6.46 4.20
N ALA A 14 13.90 6.76 2.90
CA ALA A 14 12.93 6.26 1.94
C ALA A 14 12.98 4.72 1.81
N TRP A 15 14.17 4.13 1.85
CA TRP A 15 14.31 2.67 1.86
C TRP A 15 13.86 2.04 3.20
N ILE A 16 14.10 2.70 4.33
CA ILE A 16 13.53 2.30 5.63
C ILE A 16 12.00 2.38 5.59
N TYR A 17 11.44 3.41 4.96
CA TYR A 17 10.01 3.52 4.73
C TYR A 17 9.48 2.35 3.90
N ASP A 18 10.13 1.97 2.78
CA ASP A 18 9.76 0.82 1.97
C ASP A 18 9.85 -0.50 2.75
N PHE A 19 10.88 -0.65 3.60
CA PHE A 19 10.97 -1.81 4.48
C PHE A 19 9.76 -1.92 5.41
N TRP A 20 9.37 -0.85 6.08
CA TRP A 20 8.21 -0.86 6.97
C TRP A 20 6.88 -0.94 6.21
N ASN A 21 6.83 -0.42 5.00
CA ASN A 21 5.72 -0.62 4.09
C ASN A 21 5.55 -2.12 3.77
N GLY A 22 6.59 -2.79 3.29
CA GLY A 22 6.57 -4.23 3.06
C GLY A 22 6.20 -5.04 4.31
N ALA A 23 6.68 -4.63 5.50
CA ALA A 23 6.38 -5.30 6.76
C ALA A 23 4.90 -5.14 7.19
N ASN A 24 4.29 -3.97 7.01
CA ASN A 24 2.86 -3.77 7.30
C ASN A 24 1.98 -4.44 6.26
N ASP A 25 2.26 -4.21 4.98
CA ASP A 25 1.37 -4.50 3.87
C ASP A 25 1.55 -5.92 3.29
N CYS A 26 2.52 -6.71 3.77
CA CYS A 26 2.59 -8.15 3.45
C CYS A 26 1.26 -8.87 3.73
N ALA A 27 0.49 -8.39 4.71
CA ALA A 27 -0.82 -8.94 5.04
C ALA A 27 -1.80 -8.91 3.86
N ASN A 28 -1.73 -7.92 2.99
CA ASN A 28 -2.63 -7.75 1.85
C ASN A 28 -2.55 -8.91 0.86
N SER A 29 -1.35 -9.44 0.67
CA SER A 29 -1.09 -10.53 -0.27
C SER A 29 -1.23 -11.92 0.35
N ILE A 30 -0.91 -12.07 1.64
CA ILE A 30 -0.77 -13.41 2.24
C ILE A 30 -1.86 -13.78 3.24
N ALA A 31 -2.59 -12.80 3.80
CA ALA A 31 -3.58 -13.08 4.82
C ALA A 31 -4.69 -14.02 4.34
N THR A 32 -5.18 -13.83 3.13
CA THR A 32 -6.22 -14.65 2.50
C THR A 32 -5.73 -16.05 2.19
N VAL A 33 -4.58 -16.20 1.51
CA VAL A 33 -4.02 -17.49 1.08
C VAL A 33 -3.56 -18.36 2.26
N VAL A 34 -3.12 -17.73 3.36
CA VAL A 34 -2.76 -18.43 4.60
C VAL A 34 -4.01 -18.82 5.39
N SER A 35 -5.01 -17.94 5.50
CA SER A 35 -6.26 -18.21 6.22
C SER A 35 -7.04 -19.36 5.60
N THR A 36 -7.11 -19.45 4.29
CA THR A 36 -7.74 -20.55 3.55
C THR A 36 -6.88 -21.83 3.50
N ARG A 37 -5.68 -21.80 4.07
CA ARG A 37 -4.69 -22.88 4.02
C ARG A 37 -4.30 -23.27 2.59
N ALA A 38 -4.40 -22.37 1.63
CA ALA A 38 -3.95 -22.61 0.27
C ALA A 38 -2.43 -22.68 0.18
N MET A 39 -1.72 -21.89 1.03
CA MET A 39 -0.27 -21.90 1.13
C MET A 39 0.18 -21.83 2.59
N SER A 40 1.33 -22.42 2.92
CA SER A 40 1.93 -22.25 4.25
C SER A 40 2.51 -20.84 4.41
N PHE A 41 2.49 -20.32 5.63
CA PHE A 41 2.98 -18.97 5.95
C PHE A 41 4.37 -18.68 5.39
N ARG A 42 5.34 -19.59 5.63
CA ARG A 42 6.74 -19.41 5.18
C ARG A 42 6.85 -19.33 3.65
N LYS A 43 6.11 -20.17 2.92
CA LYS A 43 6.10 -20.11 1.44
C LYS A 43 5.43 -18.83 0.96
N ALA A 44 4.30 -18.46 1.54
CA ALA A 44 3.58 -17.25 1.16
C ALA A 44 4.45 -15.99 1.31
N ILE A 45 5.13 -15.82 2.45
CA ILE A 45 5.93 -14.63 2.72
C ILE A 45 7.15 -14.52 1.80
N LEU A 46 7.86 -15.62 1.53
CA LEU A 46 9.01 -15.64 0.63
C LEU A 46 8.58 -15.35 -0.82
N MET A 47 7.50 -15.96 -1.28
CA MET A 47 6.98 -15.73 -2.63
C MET A 47 6.46 -14.29 -2.78
N THR A 48 5.78 -13.77 -1.76
CA THR A 48 5.32 -12.36 -1.77
C THR A 48 6.49 -11.40 -1.85
N GLY A 49 7.55 -11.59 -1.06
CA GLY A 49 8.76 -10.76 -1.14
C GLY A 49 9.40 -10.80 -2.53
N PHE A 50 9.50 -12.00 -3.12
CA PHE A 50 10.02 -12.17 -4.48
C PHE A 50 9.18 -11.42 -5.52
N PHE A 51 7.86 -11.59 -5.51
CA PHE A 51 6.98 -10.92 -6.47
C PHE A 51 6.88 -9.41 -6.25
N ASN A 52 6.94 -8.93 -5.00
CA ASN A 52 7.04 -7.51 -4.69
C ASN A 52 8.28 -6.87 -5.33
N PHE A 53 9.44 -7.55 -5.22
CA PHE A 53 10.67 -7.08 -5.86
C PHE A 53 10.51 -6.89 -7.37
N PHE A 54 10.00 -7.91 -8.06
CA PHE A 54 9.83 -7.82 -9.52
C PHE A 54 8.73 -6.84 -9.95
N GLY A 55 7.69 -6.67 -9.14
CA GLY A 55 6.65 -5.67 -9.39
C GLY A 55 7.21 -4.24 -9.48
N ALA A 56 8.23 -3.92 -8.68
CA ALA A 56 8.86 -2.60 -8.65
C ALA A 56 9.38 -2.10 -10.02
N PHE A 57 9.69 -3.00 -10.93
CA PHE A 57 10.31 -2.66 -12.22
C PHE A 57 9.31 -2.37 -13.35
N VAL A 58 7.99 -2.47 -13.10
CA VAL A 58 6.98 -2.40 -14.17
C VAL A 58 6.61 -0.97 -14.56
N SER A 59 6.53 -0.06 -13.61
CA SER A 59 6.06 1.32 -13.82
C SER A 59 6.69 2.29 -12.85
N THR A 60 6.74 3.57 -13.25
CA THR A 60 7.14 4.71 -12.40
C THR A 60 6.12 5.85 -12.43
N GLU A 61 4.90 5.61 -12.94
CA GLU A 61 3.89 6.65 -13.10
C GLU A 61 3.31 7.14 -11.76
N VAL A 62 3.14 6.23 -10.79
CA VAL A 62 2.74 6.61 -9.42
C VAL A 62 3.84 7.42 -8.73
N ALA A 63 5.12 7.11 -8.98
CA ALA A 63 6.24 7.86 -8.44
C ALA A 63 6.21 9.34 -8.87
N LYS A 64 5.85 9.61 -10.13
CA LYS A 64 5.67 10.98 -10.64
C LYS A 64 4.55 11.71 -9.89
N THR A 65 3.45 11.02 -9.64
CA THR A 65 2.30 11.61 -8.92
C THR A 65 2.65 11.89 -7.45
N ILE A 66 3.33 10.97 -6.77
CA ILE A 66 3.73 11.15 -5.37
C ILE A 66 4.81 12.23 -5.25
N GLY A 67 5.84 12.18 -6.08
CA GLY A 67 6.97 13.12 -6.00
C GLY A 67 6.60 14.58 -6.29
N LYS A 68 5.63 14.82 -7.15
CA LYS A 68 5.21 16.18 -7.57
C LYS A 68 3.83 16.59 -7.05
N GLY A 69 3.04 15.66 -6.51
CA GLY A 69 1.61 15.88 -6.27
C GLY A 69 1.24 16.27 -4.85
N ILE A 70 2.14 16.23 -3.87
CA ILE A 70 1.80 16.49 -2.46
C ILE A 70 2.21 17.91 -2.07
N VAL A 71 3.47 18.25 -2.24
CA VAL A 71 4.05 19.57 -2.01
C VAL A 71 4.43 20.15 -3.36
N ASP A 72 4.27 21.46 -3.52
CA ASP A 72 4.72 22.13 -4.74
C ASP A 72 6.23 21.89 -4.93
N PRO A 73 6.67 21.41 -6.10
CA PRO A 73 8.10 21.20 -6.36
C PRO A 73 8.99 22.41 -6.11
N ALA A 74 8.44 23.63 -6.27
CA ALA A 74 9.17 24.88 -6.00
C ALA A 74 9.30 25.19 -4.49
N ALA A 75 8.43 24.62 -3.66
CA ALA A 75 8.42 24.81 -2.20
C ALA A 75 9.03 23.64 -1.43
N ILE A 76 9.35 22.53 -2.12
CA ILE A 76 9.86 21.33 -1.45
C ILE A 76 11.31 21.57 -0.96
N THR A 77 11.54 21.26 0.30
CA THR A 77 12.86 21.37 0.93
C THR A 77 13.29 20.04 1.53
N THR A 78 14.58 19.87 1.74
CA THR A 78 15.16 18.72 2.42
C THR A 78 14.51 18.48 3.80
N GLY A 79 14.25 19.56 4.53
CA GLY A 79 13.59 19.52 5.85
C GLY A 79 12.17 18.95 5.78
N ILE A 80 11.37 19.33 4.76
CA ILE A 80 10.02 18.80 4.52
C ILE A 80 10.10 17.31 4.24
N ILE A 81 11.00 16.87 3.36
CA ILE A 81 11.12 15.46 2.95
C ILE A 81 11.54 14.59 4.14
N ILE A 82 12.60 14.97 4.86
CA ILE A 82 13.09 14.19 6.02
C ILE A 82 12.02 14.10 7.10
N SER A 83 11.39 15.21 7.46
CA SER A 83 10.37 15.25 8.51
C SER A 83 9.12 14.47 8.11
N GLY A 84 8.71 14.56 6.85
CA GLY A 84 7.57 13.82 6.31
C GLY A 84 7.81 12.31 6.29
N LEU A 85 8.99 11.86 5.83
CA LEU A 85 9.40 10.45 5.86
C LEU A 85 9.47 9.91 7.29
N LEU A 86 10.09 10.63 8.21
CA LEU A 86 10.15 10.22 9.62
C LEU A 86 8.75 10.13 10.24
N GLY A 87 7.86 11.08 9.94
CA GLY A 87 6.47 11.04 10.37
C GLY A 87 5.73 9.79 9.88
N ALA A 88 5.91 9.44 8.61
CA ALA A 88 5.36 8.24 8.01
C ALA A 88 5.94 6.96 8.63
N ILE A 89 7.26 6.88 8.79
CA ILE A 89 7.95 5.73 9.37
C ILE A 89 7.48 5.49 10.80
N ILE A 90 7.50 6.53 11.65
CA ILE A 90 7.09 6.41 13.07
C ILE A 90 5.64 5.90 13.15
N TRP A 91 4.73 6.50 12.39
CA TRP A 91 3.33 6.07 12.38
C TRP A 91 3.17 4.63 11.92
N THR A 92 3.89 4.23 10.86
CA THR A 92 3.85 2.86 10.31
C THR A 92 4.44 1.85 11.30
N VAL A 93 5.58 2.14 11.92
CA VAL A 93 6.19 1.28 12.94
C VAL A 93 5.24 1.02 14.10
N VAL A 94 4.70 2.09 14.68
CA VAL A 94 3.75 2.00 15.80
C VAL A 94 2.53 1.18 15.39
N SER A 95 1.91 1.50 14.26
CA SER A 95 0.73 0.78 13.77
C SER A 95 1.00 -0.70 13.51
N THR A 96 2.16 -1.03 12.93
CA THR A 96 2.57 -2.43 12.68
C THR A 96 2.74 -3.21 13.99
N GLN A 97 3.33 -2.60 15.02
CA GLN A 97 3.49 -3.22 16.33
C GLN A 97 2.16 -3.50 17.03
N PHE A 98 1.17 -2.63 16.83
CA PHE A 98 -0.20 -2.86 17.34
C PHE A 98 -1.04 -3.78 16.46
N GLY A 99 -0.52 -4.21 15.30
CA GLY A 99 -1.22 -5.06 14.35
C GLY A 99 -2.37 -4.35 13.64
N LEU A 100 -2.24 -3.04 13.45
CA LEU A 100 -3.23 -2.21 12.76
C LEU A 100 -2.93 -2.20 11.27
N PRO A 101 -3.88 -2.63 10.40
CA PRO A 101 -3.75 -2.53 8.95
C PRO A 101 -4.02 -1.09 8.52
N ILE A 102 -2.95 -0.30 8.42
CA ILE A 102 -3.03 1.09 7.95
C ILE A 102 -2.81 1.16 6.44
N SER A 103 -2.98 2.35 5.88
CA SER A 103 -2.43 2.70 4.58
C SER A 103 -1.07 3.38 4.77
N VAL A 104 0.00 2.71 4.39
CA VAL A 104 1.36 3.27 4.50
C VAL A 104 1.54 4.43 3.52
N THR A 105 0.88 4.39 2.35
CA THR A 105 0.80 5.54 1.42
C THR A 105 0.14 6.77 2.09
N HIS A 106 -0.95 6.58 2.85
CA HIS A 106 -1.58 7.69 3.59
C HIS A 106 -0.67 8.25 4.67
N ALA A 107 0.12 7.39 5.34
CA ALA A 107 1.08 7.85 6.33
C ALA A 107 2.15 8.75 5.70
N LEU A 108 2.64 8.42 4.48
CA LEU A 108 3.58 9.25 3.74
C LEU A 108 2.96 10.59 3.34
N ILE A 109 1.76 10.54 2.75
CA ILE A 109 1.04 11.74 2.32
C ILE A 109 0.78 12.65 3.53
N GLY A 110 0.28 12.10 4.63
CA GLY A 110 0.06 12.85 5.86
C GLY A 110 1.33 13.48 6.41
N GLY A 111 2.42 12.69 6.52
CA GLY A 111 3.71 13.19 7.00
C GLY A 111 4.24 14.36 6.18
N LEU A 112 4.17 14.27 4.85
CA LEU A 112 4.59 15.35 3.94
C LEU A 112 3.67 16.58 4.01
N ILE A 113 2.36 16.38 4.09
CA ILE A 113 1.39 17.49 4.29
C ILE A 113 1.72 18.21 5.60
N GLY A 114 1.90 17.47 6.69
CA GLY A 114 2.18 18.07 8.00
C GLY A 114 3.48 18.86 8.04
N ALA A 115 4.56 18.29 7.51
CA ALA A 115 5.84 18.95 7.39
C ALA A 115 5.77 20.19 6.47
N GLY A 116 5.07 20.08 5.32
CA GLY A 116 4.87 21.18 4.38
C GLY A 116 4.09 22.34 5.01
N VAL A 117 2.96 22.05 5.65
CA VAL A 117 2.13 23.08 6.33
C VAL A 117 2.92 23.75 7.46
N ALA A 118 3.72 23.01 8.23
CA ALA A 118 4.57 23.58 9.27
C ALA A 118 5.72 24.45 8.71
N SER A 119 6.11 24.23 7.45
CA SER A 119 7.18 25.00 6.80
C SER A 119 6.69 26.32 6.24
N GLY A 120 5.55 26.36 5.56
CA GLY A 120 5.09 27.57 4.84
C GLY A 120 3.56 27.70 4.74
N GLY A 121 2.82 26.98 5.61
CA GLY A 121 1.35 26.99 5.61
C GLY A 121 0.75 26.16 4.48
N PHE A 122 -0.55 26.29 4.28
CA PHE A 122 -1.28 25.52 3.25
C PHE A 122 -0.90 25.89 1.82
N GLY A 123 -0.30 27.07 1.60
CA GLY A 123 0.08 27.57 0.28
C GLY A 123 1.22 26.79 -0.39
N VAL A 124 1.96 25.97 0.38
CA VAL A 124 3.04 25.11 -0.18
C VAL A 124 2.53 23.78 -0.73
N LEU A 125 1.24 23.47 -0.51
CA LEU A 125 0.66 22.22 -0.95
C LEU A 125 0.22 22.29 -2.41
N ASN A 126 0.48 21.23 -3.16
CA ASN A 126 0.00 21.10 -4.53
C ASN A 126 -1.47 20.66 -4.53
N THR A 127 -2.40 21.60 -4.58
CA THR A 127 -3.85 21.33 -4.50
C THR A 127 -4.32 20.41 -5.62
N SER A 128 -3.87 20.59 -6.85
CA SER A 128 -4.28 19.77 -8.00
C SER A 128 -3.80 18.33 -7.88
N GLY A 129 -2.58 18.12 -7.43
CA GLY A 129 -2.03 16.81 -7.17
C GLY A 129 -2.72 16.11 -5.99
N LEU A 130 -2.98 16.84 -4.91
CA LEU A 130 -3.72 16.31 -3.75
C LEU A 130 -5.15 15.88 -4.12
N ILE A 131 -5.87 16.62 -4.97
CA ILE A 131 -7.19 16.20 -5.44
C ILE A 131 -7.11 14.85 -6.16
N LYS A 132 -6.15 14.66 -7.07
CA LYS A 132 -5.93 13.38 -7.76
C LYS A 132 -5.63 12.24 -6.78
N ILE A 133 -4.78 12.49 -5.80
CA ILE A 133 -4.42 11.54 -4.75
C ILE A 133 -5.65 11.18 -3.90
N ILE A 134 -6.42 12.15 -3.45
CA ILE A 134 -7.63 11.96 -2.65
C ILE A 134 -8.68 11.14 -3.42
N GLN A 135 -8.87 11.43 -4.71
CA GLN A 135 -9.76 10.63 -5.58
C GLN A 135 -9.32 9.17 -5.66
N GLY A 136 -8.03 8.90 -5.78
CA GLY A 136 -7.47 7.55 -5.73
C GLY A 136 -7.73 6.86 -4.38
N ILE A 137 -7.45 7.56 -3.28
CA ILE A 137 -7.60 7.07 -1.90
C ILE A 137 -9.04 6.65 -1.56
N PHE A 138 -10.02 7.49 -1.88
CA PHE A 138 -11.41 7.21 -1.55
C PHE A 138 -12.12 6.39 -2.63
N GLY A 139 -11.75 6.56 -3.89
CA GLY A 139 -12.35 5.83 -5.02
C GLY A 139 -11.97 4.37 -5.05
N SER A 140 -10.69 4.05 -4.79
CA SER A 140 -10.17 2.68 -4.93
C SER A 140 -10.86 1.66 -4.03
N PRO A 141 -11.05 1.88 -2.72
CA PRO A 141 -11.73 0.90 -1.86
C PRO A 141 -13.20 0.75 -2.24
N LEU A 142 -13.87 1.81 -2.66
CA LEU A 142 -15.27 1.74 -3.12
C LEU A 142 -15.38 0.89 -4.39
N ILE A 143 -14.53 1.14 -5.37
CA ILE A 143 -14.47 0.34 -6.61
C ILE A 143 -14.14 -1.12 -6.27
N SER A 144 -13.17 -1.37 -5.38
CA SER A 144 -12.78 -2.73 -4.98
C SER A 144 -13.92 -3.48 -4.31
N PHE A 145 -14.66 -2.84 -3.41
CA PHE A 145 -15.81 -3.45 -2.73
C PHE A 145 -16.84 -3.96 -3.74
N PHE A 146 -17.25 -3.12 -4.67
CA PHE A 146 -18.24 -3.50 -5.69
C PHE A 146 -17.66 -4.48 -6.71
N ALA A 147 -16.45 -4.25 -7.20
CA ALA A 147 -15.82 -5.13 -8.20
C ALA A 147 -15.64 -6.55 -7.69
N ALA A 148 -15.12 -6.71 -6.46
CA ALA A 148 -14.92 -8.03 -5.86
C ALA A 148 -16.25 -8.73 -5.55
N GLY A 149 -17.25 -8.00 -5.04
CA GLY A 149 -18.58 -8.54 -4.79
C GLY A 149 -19.28 -8.99 -6.08
N LEU A 150 -19.28 -8.15 -7.12
CA LEU A 150 -19.87 -8.48 -8.42
C LEU A 150 -19.14 -9.64 -9.11
N PHE A 151 -17.81 -9.65 -9.05
CA PHE A 151 -17.03 -10.76 -9.59
C PHE A 151 -17.31 -12.08 -8.85
N PHE A 152 -17.46 -12.05 -7.54
CA PHE A 152 -17.85 -13.24 -6.78
C PHE A 152 -19.26 -13.74 -7.15
N ILE A 153 -20.24 -12.84 -7.30
CA ILE A 153 -21.58 -13.19 -7.77
C ILE A 153 -21.51 -13.86 -9.14
N PHE A 154 -20.74 -13.27 -10.06
CA PHE A 154 -20.52 -13.82 -11.40
C PHE A 154 -19.90 -15.22 -11.33
N LEU A 155 -18.87 -15.44 -10.51
CA LEU A 155 -18.26 -16.75 -10.32
C LEU A 155 -19.27 -17.79 -9.81
N VAL A 156 -20.07 -17.43 -8.80
CA VAL A 156 -21.10 -18.33 -8.26
C VAL A 156 -22.14 -18.66 -9.32
N TRP A 157 -22.54 -17.70 -10.14
CA TRP A 157 -23.46 -17.91 -11.24
C TRP A 157 -22.89 -18.88 -12.29
N VAL A 158 -21.65 -18.68 -12.73
CA VAL A 158 -20.93 -19.57 -13.66
C VAL A 158 -20.84 -20.99 -13.09
N LEU A 159 -20.49 -21.14 -11.81
CA LEU A 159 -20.41 -22.44 -11.16
C LEU A 159 -21.75 -23.17 -11.13
N LYS A 160 -22.83 -22.46 -10.84
CA LYS A 160 -24.19 -23.03 -10.84
C LYS A 160 -24.64 -23.45 -12.25
N LEU A 161 -24.27 -22.66 -13.27
CA LEU A 161 -24.71 -22.92 -14.63
C LEU A 161 -23.94 -24.08 -15.29
N PHE A 162 -22.61 -24.07 -15.18
CA PHE A 162 -21.75 -24.99 -15.91
C PHE A 162 -21.16 -26.13 -15.08
N PHE A 163 -21.03 -25.94 -13.76
CA PHE A 163 -20.29 -26.85 -12.89
C PHE A 163 -21.15 -27.47 -11.77
N HIS A 164 -22.49 -27.43 -11.89
CA HIS A 164 -23.42 -27.94 -10.87
C HIS A 164 -23.27 -29.44 -10.58
N LYS A 165 -22.69 -30.22 -11.52
CA LYS A 165 -22.41 -31.67 -11.34
C LYS A 165 -21.03 -31.95 -10.77
N VAL A 166 -20.17 -30.94 -10.63
CA VAL A 166 -18.81 -31.10 -10.11
C VAL A 166 -18.85 -31.14 -8.58
N PRO A 167 -18.28 -32.20 -7.95
CA PRO A 167 -18.24 -32.30 -6.50
C PRO A 167 -17.56 -31.09 -5.85
N ALA A 168 -18.11 -30.60 -4.74
CA ALA A 168 -17.63 -29.41 -4.04
C ALA A 168 -16.13 -29.46 -3.68
N PHE A 169 -15.59 -30.64 -3.31
CA PHE A 169 -14.18 -30.78 -2.98
C PHE A 169 -13.26 -30.53 -4.18
N LYS A 170 -13.68 -30.87 -5.41
CA LYS A 170 -12.91 -30.60 -6.64
C LYS A 170 -12.87 -29.10 -6.93
N LEU A 171 -14.02 -28.42 -6.80
CA LEU A 171 -14.11 -26.97 -6.93
C LEU A 171 -13.26 -26.25 -5.87
N ASN A 172 -13.34 -26.70 -4.62
CA ASN A 172 -12.51 -26.12 -3.55
C ASN A 172 -11.01 -26.28 -3.82
N ASN A 173 -10.57 -27.44 -4.30
CA ASN A 173 -9.18 -27.66 -4.68
C ASN A 173 -8.75 -26.82 -5.89
N PHE A 174 -9.64 -26.61 -6.86
CA PHE A 174 -9.39 -25.72 -8.01
C PHE A 174 -9.17 -24.29 -7.53
N PHE A 175 -10.10 -23.73 -6.74
CA PHE A 175 -9.95 -22.38 -6.21
C PHE A 175 -8.77 -22.23 -5.25
N ARG A 176 -8.44 -23.26 -4.47
CA ARG A 176 -7.25 -23.27 -3.62
C ARG A 176 -5.96 -23.12 -4.43
N ARG A 177 -5.85 -23.78 -5.59
CA ARG A 177 -4.70 -23.62 -6.49
C ARG A 177 -4.73 -22.28 -7.22
N GLY A 178 -5.90 -21.87 -7.71
CA GLY A 178 -6.10 -20.56 -8.32
C GLY A 178 -5.75 -19.40 -7.39
N GLN A 179 -6.10 -19.53 -6.11
CA GLN A 179 -5.80 -18.54 -5.09
C GLN A 179 -4.28 -18.35 -4.88
N ILE A 180 -3.47 -19.38 -5.07
CA ILE A 180 -2.00 -19.21 -5.04
C ILE A 180 -1.56 -18.22 -6.13
N LEU A 181 -2.10 -18.38 -7.36
CA LEU A 181 -1.75 -17.49 -8.47
C LEU A 181 -2.27 -16.06 -8.26
N THR A 182 -3.50 -15.90 -7.76
CA THR A 182 -4.05 -14.56 -7.50
C THR A 182 -3.35 -13.86 -6.34
N SER A 183 -2.93 -14.57 -5.31
CA SER A 183 -2.09 -14.03 -4.22
C SER A 183 -0.73 -13.51 -4.76
N LEU A 184 -0.09 -14.26 -5.67
CA LEU A 184 1.14 -13.82 -6.32
C LEU A 184 0.91 -12.60 -7.22
N ALA A 185 -0.23 -12.54 -7.92
CA ALA A 185 -0.60 -11.37 -8.70
C ALA A 185 -0.82 -10.13 -7.80
N VAL A 186 -1.49 -10.28 -6.64
CA VAL A 186 -1.60 -9.19 -5.65
C VAL A 186 -0.21 -8.77 -5.15
N SER A 187 0.67 -9.73 -4.86
CA SER A 187 2.05 -9.43 -4.43
C SER A 187 2.80 -8.62 -5.48
N PHE A 188 2.71 -9.03 -6.73
CA PHE A 188 3.36 -8.34 -7.86
C PHE A 188 2.82 -6.92 -8.04
N THR A 189 1.49 -6.76 -8.05
CA THR A 189 0.85 -5.45 -8.22
C THR A 189 1.02 -4.54 -7.00
N HIS A 190 1.13 -5.11 -5.79
CA HIS A 190 1.50 -4.38 -4.58
C HIS A 190 2.92 -3.81 -4.72
N GLY A 191 3.92 -4.63 -5.07
CA GLY A 191 5.27 -4.15 -5.33
C GLY A 191 5.30 -3.09 -6.43
N MET A 192 4.54 -3.28 -7.51
CA MET A 192 4.39 -2.31 -8.59
C MET A 192 3.83 -0.95 -8.13
N ASN A 193 2.91 -0.91 -7.17
CA ASN A 193 2.30 0.33 -6.68
C ASN A 193 3.14 0.99 -5.57
N ASP A 194 3.41 0.23 -4.53
CA ASP A 194 3.81 0.78 -3.23
C ASP A 194 5.30 1.18 -3.17
N THR A 195 6.19 0.49 -3.89
CA THR A 195 7.60 0.90 -4.01
C THR A 195 7.76 2.27 -4.69
N GLN A 196 6.80 2.66 -5.51
CA GLN A 196 6.84 3.94 -6.20
C GLN A 196 6.69 5.14 -5.25
N ASN A 197 6.21 4.94 -4.03
CA ASN A 197 6.14 6.00 -3.01
C ASN A 197 7.55 6.50 -2.66
N ALA A 198 8.45 5.60 -2.27
CA ALA A 198 9.85 5.96 -1.99
C ALA A 198 10.60 6.41 -3.25
N MET A 199 10.38 5.74 -4.38
CA MET A 199 10.94 6.15 -5.67
C MET A 199 10.60 7.61 -5.99
N GLY A 200 9.35 8.02 -5.78
CA GLY A 200 8.91 9.40 -6.00
C GLY A 200 9.63 10.39 -5.10
N ILE A 201 9.76 10.07 -3.82
CA ILE A 201 10.43 10.92 -2.84
C ILE A 201 11.94 11.03 -3.10
N ILE A 202 12.62 9.92 -3.38
CA ILE A 202 14.05 9.95 -3.72
C ILE A 202 14.27 10.78 -5.01
N THR A 203 13.44 10.55 -6.02
CA THR A 203 13.61 11.23 -7.32
C THR A 203 13.37 12.74 -7.20
N ILE A 204 12.33 13.19 -6.47
CA ILE A 204 12.10 14.62 -6.26
C ILE A 204 13.24 15.25 -5.44
N ALA A 205 13.79 14.55 -4.46
CA ALA A 205 14.94 15.02 -3.71
C ALA A 205 16.18 15.20 -4.59
N LEU A 206 16.44 14.25 -5.49
CA LEU A 206 17.54 14.32 -6.46
C LEU A 206 17.36 15.48 -7.46
N VAL A 207 16.12 15.70 -7.94
CA VAL A 207 15.80 16.82 -8.84
C VAL A 207 15.95 18.16 -8.12
N SER A 208 15.37 18.30 -6.92
CA SER A 208 15.48 19.55 -6.13
C SER A 208 16.90 19.86 -5.68
N GLY A 209 17.71 18.82 -5.46
CA GLY A 209 19.14 18.96 -5.15
C GLY A 209 20.03 19.23 -6.36
N GLY A 210 19.48 19.28 -7.59
CA GLY A 210 20.23 19.50 -8.83
C GLY A 210 21.04 18.29 -9.32
N TYR A 211 20.82 17.10 -8.75
CA TYR A 211 21.50 15.86 -9.17
C TYR A 211 20.83 15.18 -10.38
N LEU A 212 19.56 15.53 -10.68
CA LEU A 212 18.84 15.11 -11.88
C LEU A 212 18.24 16.34 -12.55
N ALA A 213 18.34 16.38 -13.90
CA ALA A 213 17.74 17.46 -14.69
C ALA A 213 16.20 17.29 -14.78
N ASP A 214 15.74 16.07 -14.90
CA ASP A 214 14.33 15.72 -15.09
C ASP A 214 13.87 14.65 -14.10
N PHE A 215 12.54 14.56 -13.91
CA PHE A 215 11.95 13.55 -13.06
C PHE A 215 11.91 12.17 -13.78
N ASN A 216 13.08 11.55 -13.85
CA ASN A 216 13.24 10.16 -14.32
C ASN A 216 13.80 9.33 -13.17
N VAL A 217 13.07 8.27 -12.77
CA VAL A 217 13.46 7.41 -11.66
C VAL A 217 14.69 6.58 -12.05
N PRO A 218 15.86 6.77 -11.41
CA PRO A 218 17.06 5.99 -11.73
C PRO A 218 16.89 4.51 -11.41
N PHE A 219 17.52 3.64 -12.21
CA PHE A 219 17.44 2.18 -12.01
C PHE A 219 17.85 1.72 -10.61
N TRP A 220 18.89 2.33 -10.02
CA TRP A 220 19.34 1.98 -8.68
C TRP A 220 18.29 2.33 -7.60
N VAL A 221 17.49 3.38 -7.81
CA VAL A 221 16.37 3.75 -6.93
C VAL A 221 15.29 2.67 -7.01
N ILE A 222 14.93 2.24 -8.23
CA ILE A 222 13.94 1.17 -8.43
C ILE A 222 14.41 -0.12 -7.74
N ALA A 223 15.65 -0.52 -7.99
CA ALA A 223 16.21 -1.74 -7.42
C ALA A 223 16.29 -1.67 -5.88
N GLY A 224 16.76 -0.53 -5.33
CA GLY A 224 16.83 -0.32 -3.89
C GLY A 224 15.45 -0.39 -3.22
N SER A 225 14.46 0.35 -3.74
CA SER A 225 13.08 0.32 -3.25
C SER A 225 12.49 -1.09 -3.30
N GLY A 226 12.67 -1.80 -4.41
CA GLY A 226 12.23 -3.19 -4.53
C GLY A 226 12.88 -4.14 -3.51
N ILE A 227 14.20 -4.00 -3.28
CA ILE A 227 14.94 -4.81 -2.29
C ILE A 227 14.41 -4.55 -0.88
N PHE A 228 14.32 -3.29 -0.45
CA PHE A 228 13.89 -2.97 0.91
C PHE A 228 12.42 -3.34 1.14
N MET A 229 11.54 -3.16 0.16
CA MET A 229 10.16 -3.65 0.20
C MET A 229 10.11 -5.18 0.38
N ALA A 230 10.90 -5.93 -0.41
CA ALA A 230 10.96 -7.38 -0.31
C ALA A 230 11.50 -7.85 1.05
N LEU A 231 12.56 -7.22 1.56
CA LEU A 231 13.12 -7.51 2.88
C LEU A 231 12.10 -7.25 4.00
N GLY A 232 11.40 -6.12 3.96
CA GLY A 232 10.33 -5.80 4.90
C GLY A 232 9.19 -6.83 4.85
N THR A 233 8.77 -7.22 3.65
CA THR A 233 7.77 -8.27 3.43
C THR A 233 8.21 -9.60 4.06
N VAL A 234 9.45 -10.03 3.83
CA VAL A 234 9.98 -11.29 4.39
C VAL A 234 10.12 -11.22 5.91
N TRP A 235 10.48 -10.06 6.45
CA TRP A 235 10.50 -9.84 7.90
C TRP A 235 9.10 -9.94 8.51
N GLY A 236 8.08 -9.43 7.80
CA GLY A 236 6.64 -9.63 7.97
C GLY A 236 6.00 -9.04 9.22
N GLY A 237 4.81 -8.49 9.03
CA GLY A 237 3.93 -7.99 10.09
C GLY A 237 2.98 -9.07 10.62
N HIS A 238 3.44 -10.08 11.35
CA HIS A 238 2.63 -11.21 11.81
C HIS A 238 1.30 -10.81 12.48
N ARG A 239 1.31 -9.69 13.23
CA ARG A 239 0.10 -9.18 13.91
C ARG A 239 -0.92 -8.62 12.93
N VAL A 240 -0.46 -7.90 11.91
CA VAL A 240 -1.32 -7.33 10.86
C VAL A 240 -1.95 -8.45 10.02
N ILE A 241 -1.15 -9.45 9.63
CA ILE A 241 -1.62 -10.64 8.90
C ILE A 241 -2.76 -11.34 9.63
N LYS A 242 -2.64 -11.52 10.95
CA LYS A 242 -3.69 -12.11 11.78
C LYS A 242 -4.96 -11.25 11.81
N THR A 243 -4.82 -9.92 11.81
CA THR A 243 -5.96 -9.00 11.82
C THR A 243 -6.74 -9.07 10.53
N VAL A 244 -6.08 -9.01 9.38
CA VAL A 244 -6.73 -9.02 8.05
C VAL A 244 -7.30 -10.41 7.72
N GLY A 245 -6.53 -11.48 7.97
CA GLY A 245 -6.88 -12.82 7.50
C GLY A 245 -7.91 -13.56 8.35
N GLN A 246 -8.06 -13.22 9.63
CA GLN A 246 -8.89 -14.02 10.55
C GLN A 246 -10.01 -13.24 11.25
N LYS A 247 -9.98 -11.90 11.17
CA LYS A 247 -10.87 -11.07 12.01
C LYS A 247 -11.96 -10.33 11.23
N ILE A 248 -11.99 -10.41 9.89
CA ILE A 248 -12.97 -9.70 9.08
C ILE A 248 -14.10 -10.63 8.64
N TYR A 249 -13.75 -11.76 8.06
CA TYR A 249 -14.68 -12.74 7.49
C TYR A 249 -14.02 -14.13 7.46
N ASP A 250 -14.81 -15.20 7.61
CA ASP A 250 -14.32 -16.59 7.49
C ASP A 250 -14.18 -16.97 6.00
N LEU A 251 -12.96 -16.83 5.48
CA LEU A 251 -12.65 -16.95 4.06
C LEU A 251 -12.55 -18.42 3.63
N LYS A 252 -13.29 -18.78 2.58
CA LYS A 252 -13.07 -19.99 1.79
C LYS A 252 -12.17 -19.68 0.58
N PRO A 253 -11.52 -20.68 -0.06
CA PRO A 253 -10.66 -20.45 -1.22
C PRO A 253 -11.28 -19.66 -2.37
N ILE A 254 -12.56 -19.86 -2.67
CA ILE A 254 -13.26 -19.08 -3.70
C ILE A 254 -13.39 -17.60 -3.34
N HIS A 255 -13.58 -17.28 -2.04
CA HIS A 255 -13.64 -15.89 -1.57
C HIS A 255 -12.29 -15.21 -1.71
N GLY A 256 -11.21 -15.90 -1.28
CA GLY A 256 -9.85 -15.42 -1.44
C GLY A 256 -9.50 -15.20 -2.91
N PHE A 257 -9.78 -16.16 -3.76
CA PHE A 257 -9.58 -16.06 -5.21
C PHE A 257 -10.29 -14.84 -5.81
N ALA A 258 -11.58 -14.64 -5.50
CA ALA A 258 -12.35 -13.52 -6.03
C ALA A 258 -11.82 -12.18 -5.56
N THR A 259 -11.51 -12.05 -4.26
CA THR A 259 -10.92 -10.83 -3.67
C THR A 259 -9.58 -10.50 -4.32
N GLU A 260 -8.65 -11.46 -4.33
CA GLU A 260 -7.29 -11.27 -4.81
C GLU A 260 -7.25 -10.95 -6.31
N PHE A 261 -8.04 -11.66 -7.12
CA PHE A 261 -8.13 -11.40 -8.56
C PHE A 261 -8.60 -9.96 -8.83
N SER A 262 -9.72 -9.55 -8.22
CA SER A 262 -10.29 -8.23 -8.41
C SER A 262 -9.34 -7.13 -7.90
N SER A 263 -8.69 -7.36 -6.75
CA SER A 263 -7.71 -6.42 -6.19
C SER A 263 -6.48 -6.28 -7.07
N ALA A 264 -5.91 -7.40 -7.56
CA ALA A 264 -4.75 -7.36 -8.44
C ALA A 264 -5.03 -6.59 -9.73
N VAL A 265 -6.19 -6.84 -10.36
CA VAL A 265 -6.59 -6.11 -11.59
C VAL A 265 -6.74 -4.61 -11.31
N LEU A 266 -7.40 -4.24 -10.22
CA LEU A 266 -7.62 -2.83 -9.86
C LEU A 266 -6.29 -2.12 -9.57
N ILE A 267 -5.42 -2.71 -8.75
CA ILE A 267 -4.12 -2.16 -8.39
C ILE A 267 -3.27 -2.00 -9.66
N PHE A 268 -3.23 -3.01 -10.52
CA PHE A 268 -2.48 -2.96 -11.78
C PHE A 268 -2.92 -1.81 -12.68
N LEU A 269 -4.22 -1.69 -12.95
CA LEU A 269 -4.75 -0.66 -13.83
C LEU A 269 -4.53 0.76 -13.29
N GLN A 270 -4.75 0.96 -11.99
CA GLN A 270 -4.55 2.28 -11.37
C GLN A 270 -3.07 2.66 -11.28
N SER A 271 -2.19 1.69 -11.01
CA SER A 271 -0.74 1.93 -11.00
C SER A 271 -0.21 2.34 -12.37
N LEU A 272 -0.69 1.72 -13.46
CA LEU A 272 -0.37 2.14 -14.84
C LEU A 272 -0.89 3.54 -15.15
N GLY A 273 -2.05 3.91 -14.60
CA GLY A 273 -2.62 5.25 -14.74
C GLY A 273 -1.96 6.31 -13.84
N GLY A 274 -0.94 5.94 -13.06
CA GLY A 274 -0.26 6.85 -12.13
C GLY A 274 -1.18 7.35 -11.01
N ILE A 275 -2.20 6.57 -10.62
CA ILE A 275 -3.12 6.88 -9.53
C ILE A 275 -2.60 6.16 -8.27
N PRO A 276 -2.06 6.89 -7.28
CA PRO A 276 -1.66 6.28 -6.02
C PRO A 276 -2.88 5.77 -5.26
N LEU A 277 -2.79 4.56 -4.76
CA LEU A 277 -3.85 3.92 -4.01
C LEU A 277 -3.32 3.28 -2.73
N SER A 278 -4.23 2.86 -1.87
CA SER A 278 -3.92 2.04 -0.70
C SER A 278 -4.24 0.57 -0.99
N THR A 279 -3.21 -0.24 -1.16
CA THR A 279 -3.35 -1.68 -1.39
C THR A 279 -4.09 -2.36 -0.23
N THR A 280 -3.81 -1.94 1.02
CA THR A 280 -4.52 -2.40 2.23
C THR A 280 -6.02 -2.11 2.15
N GLN A 281 -6.40 -0.91 1.73
CA GLN A 281 -7.83 -0.56 1.60
C GLN A 281 -8.50 -1.33 0.46
N VAL A 282 -7.82 -1.49 -0.68
CA VAL A 282 -8.32 -2.24 -1.84
C VAL A 282 -8.61 -3.69 -1.47
N VAL A 283 -7.63 -4.41 -0.89
CA VAL A 283 -7.81 -5.82 -0.52
C VAL A 283 -8.84 -5.99 0.60
N THR A 284 -8.79 -5.15 1.63
CA THR A 284 -9.74 -5.21 2.75
C THR A 284 -11.19 -4.92 2.28
N ALA A 285 -11.39 -3.91 1.44
CA ALA A 285 -12.68 -3.60 0.85
C ALA A 285 -13.19 -4.73 -0.06
N GLY A 286 -12.29 -5.37 -0.81
CA GLY A 286 -12.61 -6.56 -1.61
C GLY A 286 -13.11 -7.73 -0.75
N VAL A 287 -12.45 -8.02 0.39
CA VAL A 287 -12.92 -9.03 1.37
C VAL A 287 -14.33 -8.70 1.88
N MET A 288 -14.55 -7.42 2.23
CA MET A 288 -15.87 -6.97 2.69
C MET A 288 -16.93 -7.09 1.59
N GLY A 289 -16.58 -6.74 0.34
CA GLY A 289 -17.46 -6.83 -0.82
C GLY A 289 -17.93 -8.27 -1.05
N VAL A 290 -16.99 -9.22 -1.12
CA VAL A 290 -17.28 -10.66 -1.24
C VAL A 290 -18.12 -11.16 -0.05
N GLY A 291 -17.71 -10.84 1.18
CA GLY A 291 -18.43 -11.28 2.39
C GLY A 291 -19.86 -10.76 2.46
N SER A 292 -20.10 -9.52 1.99
CA SER A 292 -21.42 -8.89 1.99
C SER A 292 -22.40 -9.53 1.00
N THR A 293 -21.91 -10.18 -0.06
CA THR A 293 -22.74 -10.84 -1.07
C THR A 293 -23.18 -12.26 -0.66
N GLU A 294 -22.41 -12.97 0.18
CA GLU A 294 -22.81 -14.30 0.64
C GLU A 294 -23.70 -14.21 1.89
N ARG A 295 -23.23 -13.62 2.97
CA ARG A 295 -24.00 -13.45 4.23
C ARG A 295 -23.52 -12.22 4.99
N LYS A 296 -24.26 -11.12 4.91
CA LYS A 296 -23.96 -9.85 5.64
C LYS A 296 -23.71 -10.06 7.14
N ALA A 297 -24.41 -11.01 7.77
CA ALA A 297 -24.30 -11.32 9.19
C ALA A 297 -22.95 -11.95 9.61
N GLN A 298 -22.16 -12.47 8.67
CA GLN A 298 -20.87 -13.10 8.95
C GLN A 298 -19.68 -12.11 8.87
N VAL A 299 -19.89 -10.93 8.31
CA VAL A 299 -18.88 -9.85 8.31
C VAL A 299 -18.83 -9.25 9.72
N GLN A 300 -17.65 -9.19 10.31
CA GLN A 300 -17.47 -8.62 11.65
C GLN A 300 -17.39 -7.10 11.58
N TRP A 301 -18.54 -6.45 11.42
CA TRP A 301 -18.65 -5.00 11.24
C TRP A 301 -17.98 -4.17 12.34
N LYS A 302 -17.89 -4.70 13.57
CA LYS A 302 -17.14 -4.04 14.64
C LYS A 302 -15.65 -3.92 14.28
N LYS A 303 -15.06 -4.97 13.71
CA LYS A 303 -13.66 -4.94 13.23
C LYS A 303 -13.47 -4.05 12.01
N VAL A 304 -14.45 -4.06 11.11
CA VAL A 304 -14.47 -3.15 9.96
C VAL A 304 -14.42 -1.70 10.41
N ASN A 305 -15.24 -1.32 11.41
CA ASN A 305 -15.23 0.04 11.95
C ASN A 305 -13.90 0.41 12.62
N GLU A 306 -13.26 -0.52 13.36
CA GLU A 306 -11.94 -0.31 13.94
C GLU A 306 -10.89 -0.05 12.85
N ILE A 307 -10.90 -0.82 11.77
CA ILE A 307 -9.99 -0.67 10.63
C ILE A 307 -10.26 0.67 9.92
N PHE A 308 -11.52 1.00 9.69
CA PHE A 308 -11.92 2.25 9.04
C PHE A 308 -11.48 3.49 9.85
N LEU A 309 -11.65 3.45 11.17
CA LEU A 309 -11.15 4.50 12.06
C LEU A 309 -9.63 4.64 11.96
N THR A 310 -8.91 3.52 11.88
CA THR A 310 -7.45 3.52 11.70
C THR A 310 -7.05 4.21 10.39
N TRP A 311 -7.78 3.98 9.30
CA TRP A 311 -7.53 4.65 8.02
C TRP A 311 -7.73 6.16 8.10
N ILE A 312 -8.82 6.61 8.75
CA ILE A 312 -9.10 8.05 8.96
C ILE A 312 -7.99 8.71 9.80
N LEU A 313 -7.56 8.05 10.87
CA LEU A 313 -6.56 8.60 11.80
C LEU A 313 -5.14 8.59 11.23
N THR A 314 -4.86 7.84 10.16
CA THR A 314 -3.51 7.71 9.60
C THR A 314 -2.98 9.04 9.07
N ILE A 315 -3.77 9.77 8.25
CA ILE A 315 -3.33 11.04 7.67
C ILE A 315 -3.09 12.10 8.77
N PRO A 316 -4.05 12.41 9.66
CA PRO A 316 -3.83 13.43 10.69
C PRO A 316 -2.75 13.02 11.69
N GLY A 317 -2.64 11.72 12.05
CA GLY A 317 -1.63 11.24 12.98
C GLY A 317 -0.22 11.39 12.44
N SER A 318 0.04 10.93 11.21
CA SER A 318 1.34 11.10 10.56
C SER A 318 1.65 12.57 10.26
N ALA A 319 0.63 13.38 9.92
CA ALA A 319 0.80 14.81 9.70
C ALA A 319 1.23 15.56 10.97
N ALA A 320 0.61 15.25 12.10
CA ALA A 320 1.01 15.84 13.37
C ALA A 320 2.48 15.52 13.72
N ILE A 321 2.90 14.26 13.52
CA ILE A 321 4.30 13.85 13.76
C ILE A 321 5.23 14.58 12.77
N GLY A 322 4.91 14.62 11.47
CA GLY A 322 5.71 15.29 10.45
C GLY A 322 5.86 16.79 10.72
N ALA A 323 4.78 17.46 11.13
CA ALA A 323 4.80 18.88 11.50
C ALA A 323 5.70 19.16 12.73
N VAL A 324 5.55 18.36 13.79
CA VAL A 324 6.39 18.49 15.01
C VAL A 324 7.86 18.27 14.67
N LEU A 325 8.18 17.21 13.92
CA LEU A 325 9.55 16.93 13.50
C LEU A 325 10.13 18.04 12.64
N PHE A 326 9.35 18.64 11.72
CA PHE A 326 9.81 19.77 10.95
C PHE A 326 10.18 20.98 11.84
N LEU A 327 9.32 21.32 12.79
CA LEU A 327 9.58 22.45 13.71
C LEU A 327 10.82 22.22 14.58
N VAL A 328 11.12 20.98 14.96
CA VAL A 328 12.31 20.61 15.73
C VAL A 328 13.57 20.64 14.83
N LEU A 329 13.48 20.08 13.61
CA LEU A 329 14.63 19.85 12.75
C LEU A 329 14.99 21.06 11.87
N LYS A 330 14.07 22.01 11.65
CA LYS A 330 14.28 23.14 10.74
C LYS A 330 15.57 23.95 10.99
N ASN A 331 16.00 24.05 12.26
CA ASN A 331 17.21 24.79 12.64
C ASN A 331 18.51 24.00 12.36
N PHE A 332 18.43 22.72 12.04
CA PHE A 332 19.57 21.84 11.77
C PHE A 332 19.71 21.47 10.28
N ILE A 333 18.62 21.59 9.52
CA ILE A 333 18.54 21.07 8.15
C ILE A 333 18.41 22.21 7.11
N ASN A 334 17.98 23.41 7.52
CA ASN A 334 17.87 24.59 6.65
C ASN A 334 19.09 25.49 6.76
#